data_8e1d4feb36147b93bcced3b24b77da93
#
_entry.id   8e1d4feb36147b93bcced3b24b77da93
#
_cell.length_a   1.000
_cell.length_b   1.000
_cell.length_c   1.000
_cell.angle_alpha   90.00
_cell.angle_beta   90.00
_cell.angle_gamma   90.00
#
_symmetry.space_group_name_H-M   'P 1'
#
loop_
_entity.id
_entity.type
_entity.pdbx_description
1 polymer ?
#
loop_
_entity_poly.entity_id
_entity_poly.type
_entity_poly.pdbx_seq_one_letter_code
_entity_poly.pdbx_strand_id
1 'polypeptide(L)'
;MKAFNLASHYNQQTFSTSLKWIVALMALWSLVWSVQLFIAGNAYYSVKNNIDMWQQRPERATTEKIELALNKIETALSYFPKNALYYQVQGQLYEWKAYSVGDAGVSSDTQTAAFDSKRNLYQAFTAYEKSLELRPNWSGSWIGLASVKWKQRELDSAFYDYVTRAVDVGAQDAIVHKFIVEYGLDMFAARSVHYVKVKDLLKRHLDLGIQNPLSRNFVLEAIQKHSAEEVVCRWLNTSSYPVKKRIPNCVTYD
;
A
#
# COMPACT_ATOMS: atom_id res chain seq x y z
N MET A 1 -15.40 -66.63 29.99
CA MET A 1 -14.82 -65.35 30.37
C MET A 1 -13.55 -64.93 29.60
N LYS A 2 -12.83 -65.79 28.92
CA LYS A 2 -11.59 -65.44 28.14
C LYS A 2 -11.85 -64.74 26.77
N ALA A 3 -12.99 -64.99 26.10
CA ALA A 3 -13.26 -64.41 24.79
C ALA A 3 -13.68 -62.92 24.85
N PHE A 4 -14.23 -62.45 25.93
CA PHE A 4 -14.63 -61.06 26.09
C PHE A 4 -13.44 -60.09 26.29
N ASN A 5 -12.35 -60.53 26.85
CA ASN A 5 -11.16 -59.77 27.05
C ASN A 5 -10.33 -59.55 25.76
N LEU A 6 -10.33 -60.50 24.81
CA LEU A 6 -9.63 -60.40 23.53
C LEU A 6 -10.26 -59.36 22.59
N ALA A 7 -11.57 -59.30 22.53
CA ALA A 7 -12.31 -58.33 21.70
C ALA A 7 -12.13 -56.88 22.19
N SER A 8 -12.07 -56.69 23.53
CA SER A 8 -11.83 -55.39 24.14
C SER A 8 -10.39 -54.88 23.86
N HIS A 9 -9.39 -55.73 23.96
CA HIS A 9 -8.01 -55.40 23.62
C HIS A 9 -7.77 -55.10 22.15
N TYR A 10 -8.41 -55.84 21.25
CA TYR A 10 -8.33 -55.62 19.81
C TYR A 10 -8.95 -54.27 19.43
N ASN A 11 -10.10 -53.94 20.00
CA ASN A 11 -10.80 -52.64 19.74
C ASN A 11 -10.01 -51.46 20.27
N GLN A 12 -9.34 -51.62 21.40
CA GLN A 12 -8.50 -50.58 22.01
C GLN A 12 -7.21 -50.33 21.22
N GLN A 13 -6.61 -51.36 20.65
CA GLN A 13 -5.41 -51.28 19.83
C GLN A 13 -5.68 -50.65 18.47
N THR A 14 -6.78 -51.01 17.81
CA THR A 14 -7.17 -50.43 16.52
C THR A 14 -7.54 -48.95 16.68
N PHE A 15 -8.27 -48.58 17.74
CA PHE A 15 -8.59 -47.18 18.04
C PHE A 15 -7.31 -46.33 18.30
N SER A 16 -6.36 -46.85 19.04
CA SER A 16 -5.07 -46.20 19.30
C SER A 16 -4.24 -45.99 18.01
N THR A 17 -4.26 -46.97 17.09
CA THR A 17 -3.56 -46.88 15.82
C THR A 17 -4.20 -45.87 14.88
N SER A 18 -5.53 -45.86 14.76
CA SER A 18 -6.27 -44.88 13.96
C SER A 18 -6.05 -43.46 14.44
N LEU A 19 -6.05 -43.23 15.76
CA LEU A 19 -5.75 -41.92 16.36
C LEU A 19 -4.36 -41.43 15.99
N LYS A 20 -3.33 -42.30 16.02
CA LYS A 20 -1.97 -41.94 15.62
C LYS A 20 -1.89 -41.49 14.16
N TRP A 21 -2.59 -42.14 13.26
CA TRP A 21 -2.63 -41.76 11.83
C TRP A 21 -3.36 -40.43 11.65
N ILE A 22 -4.45 -40.18 12.36
CA ILE A 22 -5.14 -38.87 12.32
C ILE A 22 -4.22 -37.74 12.77
N VAL A 23 -3.52 -37.93 13.89
CA VAL A 23 -2.56 -36.95 14.40
C VAL A 23 -1.41 -36.74 13.41
N ALA A 24 -0.87 -37.79 12.81
CA ALA A 24 0.19 -37.69 11.80
C ALA A 24 -0.27 -36.92 10.55
N LEU A 25 -1.49 -37.18 10.06
CA LEU A 25 -2.06 -36.47 8.92
C LEU A 25 -2.31 -35.00 9.23
N MET A 26 -2.82 -34.67 10.43
CA MET A 26 -2.98 -33.28 10.86
C MET A 26 -1.63 -32.56 10.98
N ALA A 27 -0.60 -33.24 11.51
CA ALA A 27 0.74 -32.66 11.60
C ALA A 27 1.35 -32.42 10.22
N LEU A 28 1.20 -33.36 9.28
CA LEU A 28 1.65 -33.21 7.89
C LEU A 28 0.92 -32.04 7.20
N TRP A 29 -0.39 -31.97 7.34
CA TRP A 29 -1.20 -30.89 6.78
C TRP A 29 -0.78 -29.52 7.35
N SER A 30 -0.58 -29.43 8.68
CA SER A 30 -0.08 -28.21 9.33
C SER A 30 1.30 -27.79 8.84
N LEU A 31 2.19 -28.77 8.59
CA LEU A 31 3.53 -28.52 8.06
C LEU A 31 3.45 -27.93 6.65
N VAL A 32 2.66 -28.54 5.75
CA VAL A 32 2.47 -28.04 4.38
C VAL A 32 1.92 -26.61 4.42
N TRP A 33 0.91 -26.35 5.25
CA TRP A 33 0.33 -25.01 5.41
C TRP A 33 1.35 -23.99 5.92
N SER A 34 2.17 -24.38 6.88
CA SER A 34 3.24 -23.52 7.44
C SER A 34 4.30 -23.18 6.41
N VAL A 35 4.69 -24.13 5.56
CA VAL A 35 5.64 -23.91 4.46
C VAL A 35 5.05 -22.92 3.43
N GLN A 36 3.79 -23.08 3.06
CA GLN A 36 3.10 -22.14 2.14
C GLN A 36 3.05 -20.71 2.72
N LEU A 37 2.70 -20.57 4.00
CA LEU A 37 2.71 -19.29 4.71
C LEU A 37 4.11 -18.65 4.73
N PHE A 38 5.13 -19.45 4.97
CA PHE A 38 6.52 -18.97 4.99
C PHE A 38 6.95 -18.47 3.61
N ILE A 39 6.68 -19.23 2.54
CA ILE A 39 7.02 -18.82 1.16
C ILE A 39 6.31 -17.53 0.79
N ALA A 40 4.99 -17.47 0.98
CA ALA A 40 4.20 -16.29 0.63
C ALA A 40 4.57 -15.06 1.48
N GLY A 41 4.80 -15.24 2.79
CA GLY A 41 5.24 -14.19 3.69
C GLY A 41 6.60 -13.63 3.31
N ASN A 42 7.58 -14.50 3.04
CA ASN A 42 8.91 -14.09 2.60
C ASN A 42 8.86 -13.31 1.27
N ALA A 43 8.08 -13.80 0.29
CA ALA A 43 7.86 -13.11 -0.97
C ALA A 43 7.27 -11.71 -0.75
N TYR A 44 6.20 -11.61 0.05
CA TYR A 44 5.56 -10.32 0.37
C TYR A 44 6.52 -9.35 1.07
N TYR A 45 7.21 -9.76 2.13
CA TYR A 45 8.10 -8.86 2.87
C TYR A 45 9.30 -8.42 2.03
N SER A 46 9.84 -9.31 1.18
CA SER A 46 10.89 -8.95 0.22
C SER A 46 10.44 -7.85 -0.73
N VAL A 47 9.20 -7.94 -1.26
CA VAL A 47 8.61 -6.93 -2.13
C VAL A 47 8.35 -5.63 -1.39
N LYS A 48 7.75 -5.71 -0.20
CA LYS A 48 7.46 -4.55 0.64
C LYS A 48 8.72 -3.74 0.95
N ASN A 49 9.80 -4.42 1.34
CA ASN A 49 11.09 -3.78 1.62
C ASN A 49 11.66 -3.09 0.37
N ASN A 50 11.49 -3.67 -0.81
CA ASN A 50 11.90 -3.03 -2.07
C ASN A 50 11.09 -1.75 -2.33
N ILE A 51 9.77 -1.80 -2.18
CA ILE A 51 8.91 -0.61 -2.37
C ILE A 51 9.29 0.50 -1.38
N ASP A 52 9.48 0.17 -0.10
CA ASP A 52 9.88 1.14 0.92
C ASP A 52 11.25 1.78 0.61
N MET A 53 12.20 1.00 0.08
CA MET A 53 13.49 1.50 -0.39
C MET A 53 13.34 2.38 -1.64
N TRP A 54 12.51 2.01 -2.62
CA TRP A 54 12.29 2.79 -3.84
C TRP A 54 11.59 4.11 -3.56
N GLN A 55 10.72 4.17 -2.55
CA GLN A 55 10.12 5.44 -2.12
C GLN A 55 11.17 6.45 -1.63
N GLN A 56 12.26 5.97 -1.03
CA GLN A 56 13.38 6.82 -0.58
C GLN A 56 14.40 7.09 -1.68
N ARG A 57 14.57 6.13 -2.61
CA ARG A 57 15.58 6.15 -3.67
C ARG A 57 14.98 5.61 -4.98
N PRO A 58 14.18 6.44 -5.68
CA PRO A 58 13.46 6.02 -6.89
C PRO A 58 14.37 5.46 -7.98
N GLU A 59 15.60 5.96 -8.09
CA GLU A 59 16.60 5.50 -9.06
C GLU A 59 16.98 4.02 -8.93
N ARG A 60 16.65 3.40 -7.79
CA ARG A 60 16.88 1.97 -7.56
C ARG A 60 15.77 1.07 -8.09
N ALA A 61 14.65 1.63 -8.50
CA ALA A 61 13.50 0.92 -9.05
C ALA A 61 13.70 0.64 -10.55
N THR A 62 14.66 -0.23 -10.89
CA THR A 62 14.87 -0.63 -12.28
C THR A 62 13.78 -1.58 -12.76
N THR A 63 13.50 -1.56 -14.07
CA THR A 63 12.48 -2.44 -14.69
C THR A 63 12.68 -3.91 -14.32
N GLU A 64 13.93 -4.40 -14.36
CA GLU A 64 14.28 -5.78 -13.98
C GLU A 64 13.88 -6.10 -12.53
N LYS A 65 14.17 -5.20 -11.58
CA LYS A 65 13.83 -5.40 -10.17
C LYS A 65 12.33 -5.35 -9.92
N ILE A 66 11.61 -4.52 -10.67
CA ILE A 66 10.16 -4.43 -10.59
C ILE A 66 9.52 -5.72 -11.12
N GLU A 67 10.00 -6.26 -12.26
CA GLU A 67 9.53 -7.54 -12.78
C GLU A 67 9.80 -8.69 -11.80
N LEU A 68 10.98 -8.73 -11.20
CA LEU A 68 11.28 -9.73 -10.17
C LEU A 68 10.35 -9.61 -8.95
N ALA A 69 10.01 -8.38 -8.56
CA ALA A 69 9.07 -8.14 -7.46
C ALA A 69 7.64 -8.55 -7.84
N LEU A 70 7.21 -8.32 -9.09
CA LEU A 70 5.92 -8.79 -9.59
C LEU A 70 5.83 -10.32 -9.56
N ASN A 71 6.85 -11.03 -10.04
CA ASN A 71 6.90 -12.50 -9.98
C ASN A 71 6.81 -13.02 -8.53
N LYS A 72 7.44 -12.33 -7.57
CA LYS A 72 7.35 -12.70 -6.16
C LYS A 72 5.95 -12.51 -5.58
N ILE A 73 5.29 -11.39 -5.88
CA ILE A 73 3.94 -11.16 -5.36
C ILE A 73 2.91 -12.10 -6.01
N GLU A 74 3.10 -12.46 -7.29
CA GLU A 74 2.31 -13.48 -7.96
C GLU A 74 2.49 -14.87 -7.31
N THR A 75 3.70 -15.20 -6.89
CA THR A 75 3.97 -16.41 -6.09
C THR A 75 3.19 -16.37 -4.78
N ALA A 76 3.18 -15.25 -4.06
CA ALA A 76 2.40 -15.12 -2.83
C ALA A 76 0.89 -15.27 -3.08
N LEU A 77 0.38 -14.68 -4.17
CA LEU A 77 -1.02 -14.77 -4.59
C LEU A 77 -1.41 -16.19 -5.02
N SER A 78 -0.50 -16.97 -5.62
CA SER A 78 -0.78 -18.37 -5.99
C SER A 78 -1.08 -19.25 -4.78
N TYR A 79 -0.46 -18.98 -3.63
CA TYR A 79 -0.74 -19.67 -2.37
C TYR A 79 -1.96 -19.08 -1.64
N PHE A 80 -2.12 -17.76 -1.66
CA PHE A 80 -3.19 -17.06 -0.92
C PHE A 80 -3.93 -16.06 -1.80
N PRO A 81 -4.76 -16.52 -2.76
CA PRO A 81 -5.46 -15.66 -3.72
C PRO A 81 -6.55 -14.77 -3.11
N LYS A 82 -6.91 -14.98 -1.85
CA LYS A 82 -7.89 -14.14 -1.12
C LYS A 82 -7.22 -13.17 -0.14
N ASN A 83 -5.95 -12.83 -0.36
CA ASN A 83 -5.25 -11.86 0.48
C ASN A 83 -5.28 -10.46 -0.16
N ALA A 84 -6.13 -9.57 0.36
CA ALA A 84 -6.29 -8.20 -0.12
C ALA A 84 -4.97 -7.41 -0.14
N LEU A 85 -4.09 -7.64 0.84
CA LEU A 85 -2.81 -6.94 0.96
C LEU A 85 -1.86 -7.26 -0.19
N TYR A 86 -1.87 -8.50 -0.69
CA TYR A 86 -1.03 -8.89 -1.82
C TYR A 86 -1.47 -8.20 -3.12
N TYR A 87 -2.78 -8.05 -3.35
CA TYR A 87 -3.29 -7.27 -4.47
C TYR A 87 -2.96 -5.78 -4.35
N GLN A 88 -3.03 -5.21 -3.15
CA GLN A 88 -2.61 -3.82 -2.94
C GLN A 88 -1.13 -3.62 -3.33
N VAL A 89 -0.26 -4.52 -2.87
CA VAL A 89 1.18 -4.45 -3.19
C VAL A 89 1.43 -4.69 -4.68
N GLN A 90 0.67 -5.58 -5.32
CA GLN A 90 0.71 -5.78 -6.76
C GLN A 90 0.34 -4.50 -7.52
N GLY A 91 -0.70 -3.78 -7.07
CA GLY A 91 -1.06 -2.47 -7.61
C GLY A 91 0.07 -1.45 -7.50
N GLN A 92 0.73 -1.37 -6.33
CA GLN A 92 1.90 -0.49 -6.14
C GLN A 92 3.05 -0.84 -7.08
N LEU A 93 3.32 -2.12 -7.33
CA LEU A 93 4.35 -2.54 -8.27
C LEU A 93 4.04 -2.14 -9.71
N TYR A 94 2.79 -2.24 -10.13
CA TYR A 94 2.37 -1.76 -11.45
C TYR A 94 2.46 -0.23 -11.57
N GLU A 95 2.22 0.52 -10.50
CA GLU A 95 2.49 1.97 -10.48
C GLU A 95 3.98 2.26 -10.65
N TRP A 96 4.86 1.52 -9.97
CA TRP A 96 6.30 1.62 -10.15
C TRP A 96 6.74 1.25 -11.57
N LYS A 97 6.14 0.23 -12.16
CA LYS A 97 6.39 -0.16 -13.54
C LYS A 97 5.97 0.93 -14.53
N ALA A 98 4.82 1.57 -14.31
CA ALA A 98 4.37 2.70 -15.12
C ALA A 98 5.33 3.89 -15.03
N TYR A 99 5.88 4.16 -13.84
CA TYR A 99 6.87 5.21 -13.60
C TYR A 99 8.20 4.91 -14.31
N SER A 100 8.74 3.69 -14.18
CA SER A 100 10.03 3.31 -14.76
C SER A 100 10.04 3.36 -16.29
N VAL A 101 8.93 3.11 -16.95
CA VAL A 101 8.78 3.24 -18.40
C VAL A 101 8.80 4.72 -18.83
N GLY A 102 8.20 5.60 -18.02
CA GLY A 102 8.17 7.04 -18.29
C GLY A 102 9.51 7.75 -18.09
N ASP A 103 10.34 7.25 -17.17
CA ASP A 103 11.65 7.83 -16.81
C ASP A 103 12.79 7.26 -17.65
N ALA A 104 12.60 6.13 -18.30
CA ALA A 104 13.58 5.48 -19.15
C ALA A 104 13.82 6.22 -20.49
N GLY A 105 14.08 7.53 -20.45
CA GLY A 105 14.35 8.44 -21.58
C GLY A 105 15.33 7.97 -22.68
N VAL A 106 15.41 6.66 -22.92
CA VAL A 106 16.33 5.96 -23.82
C VAL A 106 15.59 4.97 -24.73
N SER A 107 14.35 5.22 -25.09
CA SER A 107 13.70 4.35 -26.07
C SER A 107 12.99 5.15 -27.14
N SER A 108 13.40 4.92 -28.34
CA SER A 108 13.11 5.47 -29.62
C SER A 108 11.65 5.66 -30.04
N ASP A 109 10.67 5.43 -29.18
CA ASP A 109 9.25 5.70 -29.46
C ASP A 109 8.48 6.15 -28.23
N THR A 110 8.27 7.46 -28.12
CA THR A 110 7.48 8.09 -27.06
C THR A 110 6.04 7.56 -27.00
N GLN A 111 5.48 7.10 -28.10
CA GLN A 111 4.13 6.55 -28.15
C GLN A 111 4.06 5.16 -27.47
N THR A 112 5.02 4.31 -27.71
CA THR A 112 5.11 2.98 -27.10
C THR A 112 5.26 3.09 -25.58
N ALA A 113 6.13 3.98 -25.10
CA ALA A 113 6.33 4.22 -23.68
C ALA A 113 5.04 4.74 -23.00
N ALA A 114 4.35 5.68 -23.61
CA ALA A 114 3.08 6.21 -23.10
C ALA A 114 1.99 5.12 -23.05
N PHE A 115 1.90 4.27 -24.07
CA PHE A 115 0.97 3.15 -24.11
C PHE A 115 1.26 2.12 -23.01
N ASP A 116 2.52 1.75 -22.82
CA ASP A 116 2.94 0.80 -21.79
C ASP A 116 2.71 1.36 -20.38
N SER A 117 2.99 2.64 -20.15
CA SER A 117 2.67 3.31 -18.88
C SER A 117 1.16 3.26 -18.59
N LYS A 118 0.32 3.60 -19.57
CA LYS A 118 -1.15 3.55 -19.42
C LYS A 118 -1.64 2.12 -19.13
N ARG A 119 -1.08 1.12 -19.82
CA ARG A 119 -1.41 -0.29 -19.58
C ARG A 119 -1.04 -0.72 -18.16
N ASN A 120 0.13 -0.34 -17.67
CA ASN A 120 0.56 -0.65 -16.31
C ASN A 120 -0.33 0.06 -15.26
N LEU A 121 -0.74 1.31 -15.49
CA LEU A 121 -1.69 1.99 -14.60
C LEU A 121 -3.07 1.31 -14.59
N TYR A 122 -3.53 0.79 -15.71
CA TYR A 122 -4.75 -0.02 -15.75
C TYR A 122 -4.62 -1.32 -14.93
N GLN A 123 -3.47 -2.00 -15.03
CA GLN A 123 -3.19 -3.20 -14.20
C GLN A 123 -3.13 -2.85 -12.71
N ALA A 124 -2.56 -1.69 -12.35
CA ALA A 124 -2.57 -1.19 -10.98
C ALA A 124 -4.01 -0.96 -10.49
N PHE A 125 -4.83 -0.31 -11.29
CA PHE A 125 -6.24 -0.05 -10.98
C PHE A 125 -6.98 -1.36 -10.69
N THR A 126 -6.90 -2.34 -11.59
CA THR A 126 -7.55 -3.65 -11.44
C THR A 126 -7.08 -4.40 -10.17
N ALA A 127 -5.79 -4.31 -9.85
CA ALA A 127 -5.26 -4.91 -8.63
C ALA A 127 -5.83 -4.24 -7.36
N TYR A 128 -5.95 -2.91 -7.34
CA TYR A 128 -6.58 -2.21 -6.23
C TYR A 128 -8.08 -2.50 -6.10
N GLU A 129 -8.82 -2.60 -7.20
CA GLU A 129 -10.22 -3.03 -7.18
C GLU A 129 -10.34 -4.43 -6.56
N LYS A 130 -9.47 -5.36 -6.98
CA LYS A 130 -9.45 -6.72 -6.43
C LYS A 130 -9.14 -6.75 -4.92
N SER A 131 -8.24 -5.87 -4.48
CA SER A 131 -7.97 -5.68 -3.05
C SER A 131 -9.23 -5.21 -2.30
N LEU A 132 -9.98 -4.27 -2.86
CA LEU A 132 -11.20 -3.71 -2.25
C LEU A 132 -12.40 -4.68 -2.28
N GLU A 133 -12.52 -5.54 -3.31
CA GLU A 133 -13.50 -6.63 -3.30
C GLU A 133 -13.32 -7.55 -2.08
N LEU A 134 -12.06 -7.80 -1.70
CA LEU A 134 -11.72 -8.64 -0.56
C LEU A 134 -11.77 -7.89 0.76
N ARG A 135 -11.49 -6.59 0.76
CA ARG A 135 -11.39 -5.76 1.96
C ARG A 135 -11.84 -4.31 1.68
N PRO A 136 -13.16 -4.04 1.67
CA PRO A 136 -13.71 -2.73 1.28
C PRO A 136 -13.25 -1.55 2.14
N ASN A 137 -12.90 -1.79 3.40
CA ASN A 137 -12.46 -0.77 4.35
C ASN A 137 -10.92 -0.61 4.39
N TRP A 138 -10.24 -0.87 3.27
CA TRP A 138 -8.78 -0.77 3.21
C TRP A 138 -8.37 0.57 2.58
N SER A 139 -8.01 1.55 3.40
CA SER A 139 -7.66 2.92 3.00
C SER A 139 -6.55 2.96 1.93
N GLY A 140 -5.54 2.11 2.05
CA GLY A 140 -4.42 2.04 1.13
C GLY A 140 -4.82 1.69 -0.30
N SER A 141 -5.84 0.86 -0.51
CA SER A 141 -6.32 0.53 -1.85
C SER A 141 -7.21 1.63 -2.43
N TRP A 142 -7.99 2.34 -1.61
CA TRP A 142 -8.70 3.54 -2.03
C TRP A 142 -7.74 4.65 -2.48
N ILE A 143 -6.66 4.87 -1.73
CA ILE A 143 -5.56 5.77 -2.12
C ILE A 143 -4.89 5.29 -3.40
N GLY A 144 -4.69 3.98 -3.58
CA GLY A 144 -4.14 3.42 -4.81
C GLY A 144 -5.00 3.76 -6.05
N LEU A 145 -6.34 3.62 -5.97
CA LEU A 145 -7.25 4.02 -7.05
C LEU A 145 -7.16 5.53 -7.33
N ALA A 146 -7.14 6.37 -6.29
CA ALA A 146 -6.96 7.81 -6.44
C ALA A 146 -5.58 8.15 -7.06
N SER A 147 -4.51 7.47 -6.65
CA SER A 147 -3.16 7.65 -7.21
C SER A 147 -3.12 7.34 -8.70
N VAL A 148 -3.73 6.24 -9.12
CA VAL A 148 -3.81 5.88 -10.54
C VAL A 148 -4.53 6.95 -11.34
N LYS A 149 -5.69 7.43 -10.90
CA LYS A 149 -6.43 8.50 -11.55
C LYS A 149 -5.62 9.80 -11.63
N TRP A 150 -4.95 10.18 -10.55
CA TRP A 150 -4.07 11.35 -10.55
C TRP A 150 -2.95 11.23 -11.58
N LYS A 151 -2.27 10.09 -11.64
CA LYS A 151 -1.22 9.82 -12.64
C LYS A 151 -1.74 9.83 -14.08
N GLN A 152 -2.99 9.44 -14.29
CA GLN A 152 -3.69 9.54 -15.57
C GLN A 152 -4.21 10.97 -15.89
N ARG A 153 -4.09 11.90 -14.94
CA ARG A 153 -4.65 13.27 -14.98
C ARG A 153 -6.18 13.29 -15.05
N GLU A 154 -6.84 12.27 -14.55
CA GLU A 154 -8.28 12.12 -14.50
C GLU A 154 -8.82 12.57 -13.12
N LEU A 155 -8.88 13.89 -12.90
CA LEU A 155 -9.36 14.48 -11.64
C LEU A 155 -10.87 14.73 -11.67
N ASP A 156 -11.62 13.68 -11.99
CA ASP A 156 -13.07 13.64 -12.09
C ASP A 156 -13.78 13.35 -10.75
N SER A 157 -15.09 13.12 -10.76
CA SER A 157 -15.86 12.77 -9.57
C SER A 157 -15.35 11.49 -8.91
N ALA A 158 -15.02 10.46 -9.70
CA ALA A 158 -14.54 9.19 -9.17
C ALA A 158 -13.21 9.34 -8.41
N PHE A 159 -12.30 10.22 -8.88
CA PHE A 159 -11.09 10.54 -8.13
C PHE A 159 -11.43 11.06 -6.72
N TYR A 160 -12.34 12.05 -6.62
CA TYR A 160 -12.72 12.62 -5.32
C TYR A 160 -13.50 11.62 -4.45
N ASP A 161 -14.30 10.75 -5.04
CA ASP A 161 -14.99 9.68 -4.32
C ASP A 161 -13.99 8.70 -3.70
N TYR A 162 -12.93 8.31 -4.41
CA TYR A 162 -11.87 7.45 -3.87
C TYR A 162 -11.11 8.13 -2.72
N VAL A 163 -10.76 9.42 -2.87
CA VAL A 163 -10.14 10.20 -1.80
C VAL A 163 -11.04 10.27 -0.57
N THR A 164 -12.33 10.55 -0.75
CA THR A 164 -13.31 10.62 0.34
C THR A 164 -13.41 9.27 1.05
N ARG A 165 -13.57 8.17 0.30
CA ARG A 165 -13.61 6.82 0.87
C ARG A 165 -12.34 6.49 1.65
N ALA A 166 -11.16 6.83 1.12
CA ALA A 166 -9.91 6.62 1.84
C ALA A 166 -9.88 7.35 3.19
N VAL A 167 -10.36 8.59 3.24
CA VAL A 167 -10.44 9.39 4.47
C VAL A 167 -11.46 8.82 5.44
N ASP A 168 -12.63 8.40 4.95
CA ASP A 168 -13.70 7.85 5.79
C ASP A 168 -13.25 6.57 6.53
N VAL A 169 -12.50 5.69 5.84
CA VAL A 169 -12.08 4.40 6.41
C VAL A 169 -10.70 4.44 7.06
N GLY A 170 -9.89 5.46 6.78
CA GLY A 170 -8.51 5.56 7.25
C GLY A 170 -8.09 6.99 7.66
N ALA A 171 -8.95 7.71 8.38
CA ALA A 171 -8.73 9.11 8.76
C ALA A 171 -7.41 9.36 9.53
N GLN A 172 -6.82 8.34 10.15
CA GLN A 172 -5.57 8.40 10.91
C GLN A 172 -4.42 7.62 10.24
N ASP A 173 -4.66 7.05 9.06
CA ASP A 173 -3.66 6.22 8.38
C ASP A 173 -2.57 7.08 7.73
N ALA A 174 -1.32 6.72 7.97
CA ALA A 174 -0.17 7.44 7.44
C ALA A 174 -0.18 7.54 5.91
N ILE A 175 -0.67 6.51 5.20
CA ILE A 175 -0.75 6.51 3.74
C ILE A 175 -1.74 7.56 3.23
N VAL A 176 -2.85 7.77 3.94
CA VAL A 176 -3.85 8.80 3.61
C VAL A 176 -3.26 10.19 3.81
N HIS A 177 -2.56 10.42 4.93
CA HIS A 177 -1.88 11.70 5.17
C HIS A 177 -0.86 12.01 4.09
N LYS A 178 0.02 11.05 3.76
CA LYS A 178 1.05 11.21 2.74
C LYS A 178 0.44 11.59 1.38
N PHE A 179 -0.55 10.85 0.93
CA PHE A 179 -1.18 11.09 -0.37
C PHE A 179 -1.87 12.46 -0.44
N ILE A 180 -2.69 12.80 0.56
CA ILE A 180 -3.44 14.07 0.55
C ILE A 180 -2.50 15.26 0.62
N VAL A 181 -1.41 15.16 1.40
CA VAL A 181 -0.43 16.24 1.49
C VAL A 181 0.32 16.39 0.18
N GLU A 182 0.80 15.31 -0.43
CA GLU A 182 1.52 15.38 -1.71
C GLU A 182 0.62 15.94 -2.82
N TYR A 183 -0.57 15.35 -3.02
CA TYR A 183 -1.52 15.82 -4.01
C TYR A 183 -1.95 17.27 -3.77
N GLY A 184 -2.27 17.62 -2.52
CA GLY A 184 -2.75 18.96 -2.18
C GLY A 184 -1.68 20.04 -2.35
N LEU A 185 -0.43 19.76 -2.00
CA LEU A 185 0.69 20.68 -2.22
C LEU A 185 1.04 20.80 -3.71
N ASP A 186 0.98 19.72 -4.49
CA ASP A 186 1.13 19.77 -5.94
C ASP A 186 0.05 20.68 -6.59
N MET A 187 -1.21 20.51 -6.18
CA MET A 187 -2.31 21.36 -6.69
C MET A 187 -2.16 22.82 -6.27
N PHE A 188 -1.66 23.08 -5.07
CA PHE A 188 -1.36 24.42 -4.59
C PHE A 188 -0.23 25.06 -5.41
N ALA A 189 0.90 24.38 -5.55
CA ALA A 189 2.06 24.85 -6.29
C ALA A 189 1.75 25.11 -7.77
N ALA A 190 0.95 24.23 -8.39
CA ALA A 190 0.48 24.38 -9.76
C ALA A 190 -0.60 25.46 -9.94
N ARG A 191 -1.08 26.10 -8.88
CA ARG A 191 -2.23 27.03 -8.89
C ARG A 191 -3.46 26.43 -9.55
N SER A 192 -3.66 25.13 -9.36
CA SER A 192 -4.73 24.38 -10.00
C SER A 192 -6.11 24.75 -9.42
N VAL A 193 -7.13 24.75 -10.25
CA VAL A 193 -8.54 24.89 -9.81
C VAL A 193 -8.95 23.75 -8.87
N HIS A 194 -8.31 22.60 -8.97
CA HIS A 194 -8.55 21.45 -8.11
C HIS A 194 -8.12 21.68 -6.66
N TYR A 195 -7.20 22.64 -6.40
CA TYR A 195 -6.81 23.01 -5.04
C TYR A 195 -7.99 23.44 -4.18
N VAL A 196 -8.96 24.16 -4.75
CA VAL A 196 -10.15 24.64 -4.01
C VAL A 196 -10.93 23.48 -3.39
N LYS A 197 -10.97 22.32 -4.06
CA LYS A 197 -11.70 21.12 -3.59
C LYS A 197 -10.99 20.40 -2.46
N VAL A 198 -9.68 20.57 -2.31
CA VAL A 198 -8.87 19.80 -1.36
C VAL A 198 -8.20 20.64 -0.28
N LYS A 199 -8.28 21.97 -0.32
CA LYS A 199 -7.57 22.89 0.58
C LYS A 199 -7.82 22.63 2.07
N ASP A 200 -9.05 22.34 2.46
CA ASP A 200 -9.40 22.11 3.86
C ASP A 200 -8.96 20.69 4.30
N LEU A 201 -9.08 19.73 3.41
CA LEU A 201 -8.56 18.39 3.61
C LEU A 201 -7.03 18.41 3.73
N LEU A 202 -6.34 19.16 2.86
CA LEU A 202 -4.90 19.35 2.92
C LEU A 202 -4.45 19.90 4.28
N LYS A 203 -5.08 21.00 4.77
CA LYS A 203 -4.74 21.59 6.08
C LYS A 203 -4.90 20.58 7.21
N ARG A 204 -6.02 19.85 7.22
CA ARG A 204 -6.28 18.81 8.21
C ARG A 204 -5.21 17.71 8.18
N HIS A 205 -4.86 17.23 6.99
CA HIS A 205 -3.90 16.13 6.84
C HIS A 205 -2.43 16.58 6.97
N LEU A 206 -2.11 17.85 6.79
CA LEU A 206 -0.83 18.44 7.21
C LEU A 206 -0.67 18.34 8.74
N ASP A 207 -1.67 18.78 9.49
CA ASP A 207 -1.63 18.73 10.96
C ASP A 207 -1.52 17.28 11.47
N LEU A 208 -2.43 16.40 11.06
CA LEU A 208 -2.45 14.99 11.45
C LEU A 208 -1.18 14.26 10.98
N GLY A 209 -0.71 14.53 9.78
CA GLY A 209 0.45 13.86 9.19
C GLY A 209 1.77 14.24 9.88
N ILE A 210 1.90 15.49 10.35
CA ILE A 210 3.05 15.91 11.18
C ILE A 210 2.97 15.27 12.57
N GLN A 211 1.79 15.02 13.12
CA GLN A 211 1.62 14.35 14.41
C GLN A 211 1.97 12.86 14.30
N ASN A 212 1.56 12.20 13.23
CA ASN A 212 1.74 10.76 13.05
C ASN A 212 3.20 10.40 12.73
N PRO A 213 3.89 9.58 13.55
CA PRO A 213 5.29 9.23 13.35
C PRO A 213 5.60 8.56 12.00
N LEU A 214 4.63 7.82 11.42
CA LEU A 214 4.80 7.06 10.18
C LEU A 214 4.65 7.93 8.91
N SER A 215 4.09 9.12 9.01
CA SER A 215 3.95 10.07 7.89
C SER A 215 4.76 11.36 8.07
N ARG A 216 5.19 11.66 9.27
CA ARG A 216 5.83 12.93 9.62
C ARG A 216 6.96 13.34 8.69
N ASN A 217 7.96 12.49 8.54
CA ASN A 217 9.14 12.81 7.73
C ASN A 217 8.72 13.08 6.28
N PHE A 218 7.89 12.22 5.71
CA PHE A 218 7.36 12.42 4.36
C PHE A 218 6.62 13.75 4.20
N VAL A 219 5.77 14.11 5.18
CA VAL A 219 5.00 15.37 5.15
C VAL A 219 5.93 16.57 5.22
N LEU A 220 6.95 16.54 6.08
CA LEU A 220 7.94 17.61 6.18
C LEU A 220 8.78 17.74 4.90
N GLU A 221 9.20 16.63 4.32
CA GLU A 221 9.90 16.59 3.02
C GLU A 221 9.03 17.13 1.89
N ALA A 222 7.73 16.79 1.86
CA ALA A 222 6.80 17.33 0.88
C ALA A 222 6.63 18.85 1.01
N ILE A 223 6.55 19.38 2.24
CA ILE A 223 6.51 20.83 2.50
C ILE A 223 7.77 21.51 1.96
N GLN A 224 8.95 20.96 2.21
CA GLN A 224 10.23 21.49 1.72
C GLN A 224 10.34 21.40 0.20
N LYS A 225 9.97 20.26 -0.40
CA LYS A 225 9.96 20.05 -1.85
C LYS A 225 9.19 21.14 -2.60
N HIS A 226 8.09 21.61 -2.00
CA HIS A 226 7.25 22.66 -2.59
C HIS A 226 7.58 24.08 -2.08
N SER A 227 8.63 24.25 -1.25
CA SER A 227 8.97 25.52 -0.61
C SER A 227 7.76 26.18 0.07
N ALA A 228 6.96 25.33 0.75
CA ALA A 228 5.66 25.73 1.30
C ALA A 228 5.68 26.01 2.82
N GLU A 229 6.86 26.08 3.45
CA GLU A 229 7.02 26.20 4.91
C GLU A 229 6.25 27.39 5.48
N GLU A 230 6.43 28.57 4.89
CA GLU A 230 5.80 29.80 5.36
C GLU A 230 4.27 29.74 5.25
N VAL A 231 3.75 29.26 4.11
CA VAL A 231 2.31 29.17 3.89
C VAL A 231 1.67 28.10 4.75
N VAL A 232 2.33 26.94 4.92
CA VAL A 232 1.86 25.87 5.80
C VAL A 232 1.87 26.33 7.26
N CYS A 233 2.90 27.06 7.69
CA CYS A 233 2.95 27.65 9.03
C CYS A 233 1.74 28.57 9.28
N ARG A 234 1.36 29.41 8.31
CA ARG A 234 0.15 30.24 8.40
C ARG A 234 -1.14 29.44 8.42
N TRP A 235 -1.24 28.37 7.61
CA TRP A 235 -2.42 27.51 7.62
C TRP A 235 -2.62 26.75 8.93
N LEU A 236 -1.52 26.42 9.61
CA LEU A 236 -1.48 25.69 10.87
C LEU A 236 -1.32 26.60 12.10
N ASN A 237 -1.72 27.88 11.99
CA ASN A 237 -1.60 28.85 13.09
C ASN A 237 -2.34 28.43 14.37
N THR A 238 -3.46 27.68 14.23
CA THR A 238 -4.25 27.14 15.34
C THR A 238 -3.78 25.75 15.82
N SER A 239 -2.84 25.14 15.12
CA SER A 239 -2.27 23.83 15.50
C SER A 239 -1.43 23.92 16.76
N SER A 240 -1.24 22.79 17.43
CA SER A 240 -0.45 22.71 18.66
C SER A 240 1.01 23.09 18.44
N TYR A 241 1.65 23.64 19.48
CA TYR A 241 3.07 24.01 19.45
C TYR A 241 4.00 22.88 18.95
N PRO A 242 3.84 21.59 19.38
CA PRO A 242 4.66 20.51 18.88
C PRO A 242 4.58 20.28 17.37
N VAL A 243 3.45 20.59 16.73
CA VAL A 243 3.29 20.51 15.27
C VAL A 243 4.06 21.64 14.59
N LYS A 244 3.79 22.88 15.02
CA LYS A 244 4.44 24.10 14.45
C LYS A 244 5.96 24.05 14.57
N LYS A 245 6.48 23.65 15.74
CA LYS A 245 7.93 23.52 15.98
C LYS A 245 8.66 22.57 15.02
N ARG A 246 7.96 21.60 14.41
CA ARG A 246 8.55 20.66 13.46
C ARG A 246 8.70 21.22 12.06
N ILE A 247 7.95 22.28 11.72
CA ILE A 247 8.03 22.91 10.40
C ILE A 247 9.23 23.87 10.43
N PRO A 248 10.20 23.73 9.49
CA PRO A 248 11.34 24.61 9.43
C PRO A 248 10.91 26.07 9.31
N ASN A 249 11.58 26.97 10.05
CA ASN A 249 11.32 28.42 10.05
C ASN A 249 9.88 28.84 10.44
N CYS A 250 9.07 27.92 10.99
CA CYS A 250 7.79 28.29 11.56
C CYS A 250 8.01 28.96 12.93
N VAL A 251 8.29 30.24 12.90
CA VAL A 251 8.48 31.03 14.11
C VAL A 251 7.13 31.22 14.78
N THR A 252 6.98 30.68 15.97
CA THR A 252 5.84 30.97 16.82
C THR A 252 6.09 32.34 17.45
N TYR A 253 5.47 33.40 16.92
CA TYR A 253 5.31 34.62 17.68
C TYR A 253 4.29 34.31 18.79
N ASP A 254 4.76 34.17 20.02
CA ASP A 254 3.94 34.19 21.22
C ASP A 254 3.42 35.62 21.47
#